data_40de47be43fbf9c663d95c7b3bdc5b88
#
_entry.id   40de47be43fbf9c663d95c7b3bdc5b88
#
_cell.length_a   1.000
_cell.length_b   1.000
_cell.length_c   1.000
_cell.angle_alpha   90.00
_cell.angle_beta   90.00
_cell.angle_gamma   90.00
#
_symmetry.space_group_name_H-M   'P 1'
#
loop_
_entity.id
_entity.type
_entity.pdbx_description
1 polymer ?
#
loop_
_entity_poly.entity_id
_entity_poly.type
_entity_poly.pdbx_seq_one_letter_code
_entity_poly.pdbx_strand_id
1 'polypeptide(L)'
;MKKIFTFLLIALLFISCEKDCYNAPLPIIFEFVNSSNENLITNGTLTSYSIQDENNVSISLSKTSDNKILLENVGAYNGTKKYKFYSNIKDLDFSIQSSEFKGGCDGYQINKLTFTGIGIDVTDEKGYYKIVLQ
;
A
#
# COMPACT_ATOMS: atom_id res chain seq x y z
N MET A 1 28.35 35.95 -36.00
CA MET A 1 27.02 35.34 -36.00
C MET A 1 27.03 33.82 -35.77
N LYS A 2 27.94 33.02 -36.35
CA LYS A 2 27.99 31.57 -36.12
C LYS A 2 28.24 31.14 -34.67
N LYS A 3 29.07 31.87 -33.91
CA LYS A 3 29.37 31.51 -32.49
C LYS A 3 28.21 31.73 -31.52
N ILE A 4 27.34 32.70 -31.81
CA ILE A 4 26.15 32.99 -30.97
C ILE A 4 25.08 31.88 -31.14
N PHE A 5 24.95 31.35 -32.35
CA PHE A 5 24.00 30.29 -32.67
C PHE A 5 24.37 28.97 -31.98
N THR A 6 25.68 28.66 -31.88
CA THR A 6 26.18 27.49 -31.20
C THR A 6 25.92 27.54 -29.67
N PHE A 7 26.07 28.74 -29.09
CA PHE A 7 25.82 28.95 -27.66
C PHE A 7 24.32 28.82 -27.29
N LEU A 8 23.46 29.31 -28.19
CA LEU A 8 22.01 29.19 -28.02
C LEU A 8 21.53 27.72 -28.12
N LEU A 9 22.16 26.95 -29.01
CA LEU A 9 21.86 25.53 -29.17
C LEU A 9 22.29 24.68 -27.96
N ILE A 10 23.42 25.04 -27.33
CA ILE A 10 23.88 24.36 -26.10
C ILE A 10 23.00 24.72 -24.90
N ALA A 11 22.54 25.97 -24.80
CA ALA A 11 21.64 26.40 -23.72
C ALA A 11 20.29 25.68 -23.78
N LEU A 12 19.80 25.29 -24.96
CA LEU A 12 18.55 24.50 -25.11
C LEU A 12 18.69 23.03 -24.64
N LEU A 13 19.92 22.51 -24.55
CA LEU A 13 20.15 21.12 -24.05
C LEU A 13 20.08 21.03 -22.51
N PHE A 14 20.08 22.16 -21.81
CA PHE A 14 19.92 22.21 -20.35
C PHE A 14 18.49 22.46 -19.89
N ILE A 15 17.52 22.51 -20.82
CA ILE A 15 16.12 22.33 -20.47
C ILE A 15 15.94 20.81 -20.22
N SER A 16 16.61 20.34 -19.18
CA SER A 16 16.40 19.01 -18.65
C SER A 16 14.93 18.92 -18.22
N CYS A 17 14.23 18.02 -18.84
CA CYS A 17 12.95 17.52 -18.41
C CYS A 17 13.02 17.30 -16.88
N GLU A 18 12.43 18.17 -16.07
CA GLU A 18 12.05 17.83 -14.72
C GLU A 18 11.05 16.67 -14.92
N LYS A 19 11.55 15.44 -14.81
CA LYS A 19 10.66 14.30 -14.63
C LYS A 19 9.97 14.56 -13.32
N ASP A 20 8.65 14.71 -13.35
CA ASP A 20 7.81 14.66 -12.18
C ASP A 20 8.07 13.31 -11.50
N CYS A 21 9.00 13.32 -10.56
CA CYS A 21 9.48 12.15 -9.88
C CYS A 21 8.67 12.05 -8.58
N TYR A 22 7.82 11.03 -8.47
CA TYR A 22 7.03 10.79 -7.29
C TYR A 22 7.23 9.36 -6.79
N ASN A 23 7.58 9.23 -5.51
CA ASN A 23 7.67 7.94 -4.82
C ASN A 23 6.31 7.59 -4.21
N ALA A 24 5.54 6.76 -4.88
CA ALA A 24 4.33 6.21 -4.31
C ALA A 24 4.68 5.25 -3.14
N PRO A 25 3.87 5.21 -2.07
CA PRO A 25 4.01 4.19 -1.04
C PRO A 25 3.91 2.79 -1.66
N LEU A 26 4.68 1.85 -1.14
CA LEU A 26 4.56 0.45 -1.57
C LEU A 26 3.17 -0.08 -1.22
N PRO A 27 2.55 -0.87 -2.10
CA PRO A 27 1.26 -1.47 -1.82
C PRO A 27 1.35 -2.43 -0.64
N ILE A 28 0.27 -2.52 0.14
CA ILE A 28 0.15 -3.47 1.25
C ILE A 28 -0.57 -4.71 0.74
N ILE A 29 -0.04 -5.88 1.06
CA ILE A 29 -0.62 -7.16 0.65
C ILE A 29 -0.99 -7.97 1.90
N PHE A 30 -2.22 -8.48 1.94
CA PHE A 30 -2.73 -9.36 3.00
C PHE A 30 -3.02 -10.75 2.45
N GLU A 31 -2.55 -11.77 3.13
CA GLU A 31 -2.96 -13.15 2.95
C GLU A 31 -3.76 -13.60 4.18
N PHE A 32 -4.99 -14.01 3.97
CA PHE A 32 -5.84 -14.52 5.03
C PHE A 32 -5.83 -16.05 5.02
N VAL A 33 -5.46 -16.65 6.16
CA VAL A 33 -5.38 -18.09 6.31
C VAL A 33 -6.13 -18.57 7.57
N ASN A 34 -6.48 -19.85 7.58
CA ASN A 34 -6.97 -20.51 8.79
C ASN A 34 -5.81 -21.05 9.65
N SER A 35 -6.14 -21.69 10.78
CA SER A 35 -5.15 -22.32 11.68
C SER A 35 -4.34 -23.45 11.02
N SER A 36 -4.82 -24.03 9.94
CA SER A 36 -4.11 -25.03 9.12
C SER A 36 -3.25 -24.41 8.02
N ASN A 37 -3.12 -23.08 7.99
CA ASN A 37 -2.38 -22.33 6.98
C ASN A 37 -2.96 -22.44 5.54
N GLU A 38 -4.25 -22.71 5.42
CA GLU A 38 -4.95 -22.73 4.14
C GLU A 38 -5.48 -21.34 3.83
N ASN A 39 -5.24 -20.85 2.60
CA ASN A 39 -5.72 -19.54 2.15
C ASN A 39 -7.26 -19.54 2.07
N LEU A 40 -7.88 -18.63 2.81
CA LEU A 40 -9.34 -18.53 2.99
C LEU A 40 -10.09 -18.05 1.74
N ILE A 41 -9.42 -17.34 0.83
CA ILE A 41 -10.01 -16.96 -0.46
C ILE A 41 -9.97 -18.17 -1.40
N THR A 42 -8.85 -18.89 -1.42
CA THR A 42 -8.68 -20.08 -2.28
C THR A 42 -9.67 -21.20 -1.92
N ASN A 43 -9.86 -21.44 -0.63
CA ASN A 43 -10.79 -22.50 -0.17
C ASN A 43 -12.26 -22.06 -0.14
N GLY A 44 -12.57 -20.81 -0.50
CA GLY A 44 -13.93 -20.28 -0.60
C GLY A 44 -14.57 -19.94 0.75
N THR A 45 -13.82 -19.88 1.84
CA THR A 45 -14.35 -19.51 3.17
C THR A 45 -14.50 -17.98 3.29
N LEU A 46 -13.51 -17.22 2.81
CA LEU A 46 -13.57 -15.75 2.72
C LEU A 46 -14.16 -15.34 1.37
N THR A 47 -15.46 -15.10 1.35
CA THR A 47 -16.23 -14.83 0.12
C THR A 47 -16.56 -13.36 -0.09
N SER A 48 -16.64 -12.59 0.98
CA SER A 48 -16.91 -11.15 0.94
C SER A 48 -16.03 -10.39 1.91
N TYR A 49 -15.46 -9.30 1.44
CA TYR A 49 -14.62 -8.43 2.25
C TYR A 49 -14.59 -7.01 1.69
N SER A 50 -14.35 -6.06 2.57
CA SER A 50 -14.12 -4.65 2.23
C SER A 50 -13.21 -4.00 3.28
N ILE A 51 -12.56 -2.90 2.90
CA ILE A 51 -11.80 -2.08 3.84
C ILE A 51 -12.34 -0.66 3.76
N GLN A 52 -12.51 -0.05 4.93
CA GLN A 52 -12.87 1.36 5.06
C GLN A 52 -11.86 2.06 5.96
N ASP A 53 -11.65 3.35 5.69
CA ASP A 53 -10.88 4.21 6.58
C ASP A 53 -11.75 4.73 7.74
N GLU A 54 -11.16 5.51 8.63
CA GLU A 54 -11.81 6.12 9.80
C GLU A 54 -12.96 7.09 9.46
N ASN A 55 -13.08 7.50 8.19
CA ASN A 55 -14.15 8.34 7.67
C ASN A 55 -15.23 7.52 6.92
N ASN A 56 -15.19 6.19 7.02
CA ASN A 56 -16.04 5.24 6.28
C ASN A 56 -15.88 5.30 4.75
N VAL A 57 -14.73 5.78 4.27
CA VAL A 57 -14.40 5.77 2.84
C VAL A 57 -13.84 4.40 2.48
N SER A 58 -14.44 3.76 1.48
CA SER A 58 -13.96 2.46 0.99
C SER A 58 -12.63 2.59 0.27
N ILE A 59 -11.72 1.68 0.59
CA ILE A 59 -10.41 1.56 -0.03
C ILE A 59 -10.51 0.61 -1.23
N SER A 60 -9.90 1.00 -2.35
CA SER A 60 -9.78 0.14 -3.52
C SER A 60 -8.93 -1.09 -3.21
N LEU A 61 -9.47 -2.25 -3.51
CA LEU A 61 -8.83 -3.53 -3.33
C LEU A 61 -8.71 -4.24 -4.67
N SER A 62 -7.58 -4.89 -4.88
CA SER A 62 -7.43 -5.86 -5.95
C SER A 62 -6.96 -7.20 -5.40
N LYS A 63 -6.99 -8.23 -6.22
CA LYS A 63 -6.59 -9.58 -5.83
C LYS A 63 -5.39 -10.00 -6.68
N THR A 64 -4.37 -10.52 -6.03
CA THR A 64 -3.20 -11.10 -6.70
C THR A 64 -3.53 -12.46 -7.31
N SER A 65 -2.67 -12.96 -8.19
CA SER A 65 -2.84 -14.27 -8.83
C SER A 65 -2.83 -15.44 -7.84
N ASP A 66 -2.21 -15.27 -6.67
CA ASP A 66 -2.13 -16.23 -5.58
C ASP A 66 -3.16 -15.98 -4.47
N ASN A 67 -4.27 -15.29 -4.81
CA ASN A 67 -5.40 -15.01 -3.92
C ASN A 67 -5.05 -14.26 -2.64
N LYS A 68 -4.16 -13.28 -2.73
CA LYS A 68 -3.92 -12.29 -1.68
C LYS A 68 -4.66 -10.99 -2.00
N ILE A 69 -4.97 -10.20 -0.99
CA ILE A 69 -5.64 -8.91 -1.14
C ILE A 69 -4.58 -7.81 -1.19
N LEU A 70 -4.59 -7.03 -2.26
CA LEU A 70 -3.72 -5.89 -2.46
C LEU A 70 -4.48 -4.60 -2.13
N LEU A 71 -3.94 -3.78 -1.25
CA LEU A 71 -4.41 -2.45 -0.94
C LEU A 71 -3.59 -1.46 -1.77
N GLU A 72 -4.24 -0.83 -2.72
CA GLU A 72 -3.62 0.18 -3.58
C GLU A 72 -3.84 1.59 -3.01
N ASN A 73 -2.87 2.47 -3.27
CA ASN A 73 -2.99 3.90 -2.96
C ASN A 73 -3.22 4.23 -1.47
N VAL A 74 -2.75 3.38 -0.56
CA VAL A 74 -2.74 3.65 0.87
C VAL A 74 -1.37 4.17 1.31
N GLY A 75 -1.34 5.00 2.37
CA GLY A 75 -0.08 5.49 2.94
C GLY A 75 0.46 6.80 2.35
N ALA A 76 -0.23 7.43 1.38
CA ALA A 76 0.17 8.72 0.81
C ALA A 76 -0.28 9.89 1.70
N TYR A 77 0.20 9.93 2.95
CA TYR A 77 -0.09 10.98 3.94
C TYR A 77 0.95 11.00 5.06
N ASN A 78 0.98 12.08 5.83
CA ASN A 78 1.75 12.17 7.06
C ASN A 78 0.88 11.79 8.26
N GLY A 79 1.42 10.95 9.15
CA GLY A 79 0.77 10.56 10.39
C GLY A 79 0.20 9.14 10.36
N THR A 80 -0.79 8.88 11.21
CA THR A 80 -1.42 7.56 11.36
C THR A 80 -2.88 7.64 10.99
N LYS A 81 -3.35 6.73 10.14
CA LYS A 81 -4.77 6.52 9.83
C LYS A 81 -5.20 5.13 10.27
N LYS A 82 -6.46 5.04 10.69
CA LYS A 82 -7.09 3.79 11.09
C LYS A 82 -7.95 3.26 9.97
N TYR A 83 -7.98 1.94 9.87
CA TYR A 83 -8.74 1.21 8.87
C TYR A 83 -9.46 0.04 9.52
N LYS A 84 -10.58 -0.34 8.96
CA LYS A 84 -11.32 -1.53 9.36
C LYS A 84 -11.53 -2.44 8.16
N PHE A 85 -11.11 -3.68 8.32
CA PHE A 85 -11.43 -4.77 7.41
C PHE A 85 -12.71 -5.44 7.87
N TYR A 86 -13.68 -5.49 7.00
CA TYR A 86 -14.95 -6.18 7.19
C TYR A 86 -14.96 -7.46 6.38
N SER A 87 -15.48 -8.54 6.93
CA SER A 87 -15.62 -9.78 6.18
C SER A 87 -16.79 -10.63 6.67
N ASN A 88 -17.11 -11.65 5.88
CA ASN A 88 -18.10 -12.66 6.28
C ASN A 88 -17.61 -13.62 7.38
N ILE A 89 -16.34 -13.53 7.78
CA ILE A 89 -15.74 -14.38 8.81
C ILE A 89 -15.54 -13.57 10.09
N LYS A 90 -14.74 -12.52 9.99
CA LYS A 90 -14.31 -11.73 11.14
C LYS A 90 -13.84 -10.34 10.70
N ASP A 91 -14.24 -9.34 11.45
CA ASP A 91 -13.72 -7.99 11.28
C ASP A 91 -12.41 -7.84 12.04
N LEU A 92 -11.54 -7.00 11.52
CA LEU A 92 -10.30 -6.59 12.19
C LEU A 92 -9.99 -5.11 11.94
N ASP A 93 -9.36 -4.51 12.92
CA ASP A 93 -8.89 -3.14 12.83
C ASP A 93 -7.38 -3.11 12.61
N PHE A 94 -6.92 -2.17 11.81
CA PHE A 94 -5.49 -1.92 11.64
C PHE A 94 -5.20 -0.44 11.44
N SER A 95 -3.97 -0.04 11.64
CA SER A 95 -3.53 1.33 11.39
C SER A 95 -2.25 1.35 10.57
N ILE A 96 -2.13 2.36 9.72
CA ILE A 96 -0.96 2.61 8.89
C ILE A 96 -0.37 3.94 9.31
N GLN A 97 0.90 3.92 9.70
CA GLN A 97 1.70 5.11 9.95
C GLN A 97 2.59 5.38 8.73
N SER A 98 2.48 6.57 8.18
CA SER A 98 3.24 7.00 7.00
C SER A 98 3.88 8.36 7.23
N SER A 99 4.92 8.65 6.48
CA SER A 99 5.59 9.95 6.45
C SER A 99 6.05 10.29 5.04
N GLU A 100 6.31 11.57 4.82
CA GLU A 100 6.98 12.01 3.61
C GLU A 100 8.32 11.30 3.43
N PHE A 101 8.59 10.88 2.20
CA PHE A 101 9.88 10.36 1.80
C PHE A 101 10.76 11.52 1.34
N LYS A 102 11.89 11.71 2.00
CA LYS A 102 12.86 12.78 1.71
C LYS A 102 14.13 12.21 1.11
N GLY A 103 14.05 11.68 -0.10
CA GLY A 103 15.21 11.06 -0.73
C GLY A 103 15.10 11.08 -2.25
N GLY A 104 15.52 12.17 -2.88
CA GLY A 104 15.59 12.32 -4.34
C GLY A 104 14.28 12.75 -4.98
N CYS A 105 13.21 11.97 -4.87
CA CYS A 105 11.88 12.30 -5.36
C CYS A 105 10.92 12.49 -4.18
N ASP A 106 10.04 13.47 -4.26
CA ASP A 106 8.97 13.64 -3.28
C ASP A 106 8.04 12.44 -3.29
N GLY A 107 7.44 12.14 -2.15
CA GLY A 107 6.51 11.01 -2.03
C GLY A 107 6.28 10.61 -0.59
N TYR A 108 5.82 9.38 -0.39
CA TYR A 108 5.50 8.86 0.93
C TYR A 108 6.06 7.45 1.12
N GLN A 109 6.30 7.11 2.38
CA GLN A 109 6.69 5.78 2.80
C GLN A 109 5.82 5.31 3.96
N ILE A 110 5.52 4.03 3.98
CA ILE A 110 4.85 3.38 5.11
C ILE A 110 5.93 3.01 6.13
N ASN A 111 5.81 3.54 7.34
CA ASN A 111 6.76 3.32 8.42
C ASN A 111 6.34 2.14 9.31
N LYS A 112 5.03 1.97 9.52
CA LYS A 112 4.52 0.95 10.43
C LYS A 112 3.09 0.56 10.06
N LEU A 113 2.81 -0.73 10.17
CA LEU A 113 1.49 -1.32 10.17
C LEU A 113 1.22 -1.95 11.54
N THR A 114 0.06 -1.70 12.12
CA THR A 114 -0.32 -2.25 13.43
C THR A 114 -1.72 -2.83 13.32
N PHE A 115 -1.88 -4.08 13.76
CA PHE A 115 -3.17 -4.77 13.76
C PHE A 115 -3.71 -4.87 15.18
N THR A 116 -5.03 -4.77 15.33
CA THR A 116 -5.76 -4.90 16.58
C THR A 116 -6.98 -5.78 16.38
N GLY A 117 -7.15 -6.74 17.28
CA GLY A 117 -8.29 -7.68 17.25
C GLY A 117 -8.03 -8.88 18.17
N ILE A 118 -9.10 -9.49 18.64
CA ILE A 118 -9.03 -10.72 19.48
C ILE A 118 -8.95 -11.92 18.55
N GLY A 119 -8.02 -12.85 18.80
CA GLY A 119 -7.85 -14.07 18.02
C GLY A 119 -7.38 -13.81 16.59
N ILE A 120 -6.47 -12.87 16.43
CA ILE A 120 -5.81 -12.56 15.16
C ILE A 120 -4.30 -12.68 15.40
N ASP A 121 -3.65 -13.56 14.65
CA ASP A 121 -2.21 -13.65 14.59
C ASP A 121 -1.74 -13.09 13.26
N VAL A 122 -0.76 -12.20 13.29
CA VAL A 122 -0.21 -11.57 12.09
C VAL A 122 1.29 -11.77 12.02
N THR A 123 1.75 -12.25 10.88
CA THR A 123 3.18 -12.42 10.58
C THR A 123 3.54 -11.56 9.37
N ASP A 124 4.64 -10.81 9.47
CA ASP A 124 5.24 -10.10 8.34
C ASP A 124 6.14 -11.07 7.55
N GLU A 125 5.69 -11.42 6.36
CA GLU A 125 6.34 -12.36 5.43
C GLU A 125 6.96 -11.56 4.29
N LYS A 126 8.08 -10.90 4.49
CA LYS A 126 8.89 -10.20 3.46
C LYS A 126 8.14 -9.86 2.15
N GLY A 127 7.18 -8.94 2.24
CA GLY A 127 6.40 -8.45 1.09
C GLY A 127 4.88 -8.62 1.21
N TYR A 128 4.39 -9.35 2.20
CA TYR A 128 2.96 -9.42 2.55
C TYR A 128 2.76 -9.76 4.02
N TYR A 129 1.58 -9.47 4.53
CA TYR A 129 1.19 -9.82 5.90
C TYR A 129 0.28 -11.05 5.86
N LYS A 130 0.72 -12.12 6.52
CA LYS A 130 -0.11 -13.30 6.73
C LYS A 130 -0.95 -13.10 7.98
N ILE A 131 -2.26 -13.21 7.85
CA ILE A 131 -3.25 -12.97 8.90
C ILE A 131 -4.01 -14.26 9.13
N VAL A 132 -3.86 -14.83 10.32
CA VAL A 132 -4.62 -16.03 10.74
C VAL A 132 -5.93 -15.56 11.35
N LEU A 133 -7.05 -15.92 10.74
CA LEU A 133 -8.39 -15.71 11.28
C LEU A 133 -8.86 -17.00 11.97
N GLN A 134 -9.14 -16.90 13.27
CA GLN A 134 -9.65 -18.00 14.11
C GLN A 134 -11.12 -17.77 14.48
#